data_0e9bdaacc6424707af393aa2f0dbb0ca
#
_entry.id   0e9bdaacc6424707af393aa2f0dbb0ca
#
_cell.length_a   1.000
_cell.length_b   1.000
_cell.length_c   1.000
_cell.angle_alpha   90.00
_cell.angle_beta   90.00
_cell.angle_gamma   90.00
#
_symmetry.space_group_name_H-M   'P 1'
#
loop_
_entity.id
_entity.type
_entity.pdbx_description
1 polymer ?
#
loop_
_entity_poly.entity_id
_entity_poly.type
_entity_poly.pdbx_seq_one_letter_code
_entity_poly.pdbx_strand_id
1 'polypeptide(L)'
;MQTGTVFKALADPHRREILKILRRGPLTAGELADQFVLSKATLSHHFRLLKEVDLVRCEQRAQQRVYSLNTTVFEDVAAMLMDVLGPEMKRTKSWKRSADTG
;
A
#
# COMPACT_ATOMS: atom_id res chain seq x y z
N MET A 1 8.12 13.27 0.80
CA MET A 1 7.80 11.93 0.24
C MET A 1 8.68 11.67 -0.97
N GLN A 2 9.27 10.50 -1.02
CA GLN A 2 10.06 10.10 -2.19
C GLN A 2 9.19 9.27 -3.13
N THR A 3 8.59 9.95 -4.09
CA THR A 3 7.59 9.37 -4.98
C THR A 3 8.09 8.12 -5.71
N GLY A 4 9.33 8.17 -6.24
CA GLY A 4 9.88 7.03 -6.96
C GLY A 4 9.99 5.78 -6.11
N THR A 5 10.40 5.91 -4.85
CA THR A 5 10.51 4.77 -3.94
C THR A 5 9.15 4.26 -3.50
N VAL A 6 8.16 5.13 -3.38
CA VAL A 6 6.79 4.72 -3.09
C VAL A 6 6.26 3.83 -4.22
N PHE A 7 6.41 4.25 -5.47
CA PHE A 7 5.96 3.45 -6.61
C PHE A 7 6.71 2.13 -6.72
N LYS A 8 8.00 2.13 -6.41
CA LYS A 8 8.78 0.90 -6.40
C LYS A 8 8.25 -0.07 -5.34
N ALA A 9 7.90 0.43 -4.16
CA ALA A 9 7.29 -0.40 -3.12
C ALA A 9 5.96 -0.97 -3.58
N LEU A 10 5.15 -0.18 -4.29
CA LEU A 10 3.84 -0.60 -4.79
C LEU A 10 3.92 -1.54 -5.99
N ALA A 11 5.08 -1.71 -6.59
CA ALA A 11 5.25 -2.58 -7.75
C ALA A 11 5.15 -4.07 -7.41
N ASP A 12 5.41 -4.44 -6.16
CA ASP A 12 5.37 -5.84 -5.75
C ASP A 12 3.94 -6.24 -5.34
N PRO A 13 3.41 -7.34 -5.90
CA PRO A 13 2.03 -7.74 -5.61
C PRO A 13 1.81 -8.18 -4.15
N HIS A 14 2.81 -8.76 -3.49
CA HIS A 14 2.68 -9.12 -2.10
C HIS A 14 2.58 -7.90 -1.20
N ARG A 15 3.36 -6.85 -1.50
CA ARG A 15 3.27 -5.61 -0.74
C ARG A 15 1.92 -4.93 -0.93
N ARG A 16 1.39 -4.94 -2.15
CA ARG A 16 0.04 -4.42 -2.39
C ARG A 16 -1.01 -5.20 -1.59
N GLU A 17 -0.85 -6.52 -1.50
CA GLU A 17 -1.79 -7.34 -0.75
C GLU A 17 -1.75 -7.02 0.75
N ILE A 18 -0.55 -6.81 1.31
CA ILE A 18 -0.39 -6.39 2.70
C ILE A 18 -1.16 -5.09 2.95
N LEU A 19 -1.02 -4.13 2.04
CA LEU A 19 -1.70 -2.84 2.17
C LEU A 19 -3.21 -3.00 2.11
N LYS A 20 -3.72 -3.85 1.22
CA LYS A 20 -5.16 -4.13 1.13
C LYS A 20 -5.70 -4.72 2.41
N ILE A 21 -4.96 -5.61 3.02
CA ILE A 21 -5.36 -6.23 4.29
C ILE A 21 -5.39 -5.18 5.40
N LEU A 22 -4.36 -4.34 5.47
CA LEU A 22 -4.28 -3.29 6.48
C LEU A 22 -5.33 -2.19 6.29
N ARG A 23 -5.91 -2.10 5.10
CA ARG A 23 -7.01 -1.15 4.88
C ARG A 23 -8.19 -1.39 5.81
N ARG A 24 -8.36 -2.63 6.26
CA ARG A 24 -9.45 -3.01 7.18
C ARG A 24 -9.18 -2.60 8.62
N GLY A 25 -7.94 -2.30 8.95
CA GLY A 25 -7.54 -1.88 10.29
C GLY A 25 -6.16 -2.40 10.65
N PRO A 26 -5.60 -1.92 11.77
CA PRO A 26 -4.29 -2.36 12.22
C PRO A 26 -4.26 -3.85 12.54
N LEU A 27 -3.11 -4.48 12.26
CA LEU A 27 -2.88 -5.90 12.56
C LEU A 27 -1.48 -6.08 13.12
N THR A 28 -1.33 -7.08 13.96
CA THR A 28 -0.01 -7.46 14.43
C THR A 28 0.77 -8.16 13.33
N ALA A 29 2.10 -8.20 13.48
CA ALA A 29 2.95 -8.94 12.55
C ALA A 29 2.53 -10.41 12.43
N GLY A 30 2.16 -11.02 13.55
CA GLY A 30 1.69 -12.42 13.56
C GLY A 30 0.38 -12.59 12.78
N GLU A 31 -0.56 -11.69 13.01
CA GLU A 31 -1.83 -11.73 12.28
C GLU A 31 -1.64 -11.57 10.78
N LEU A 32 -0.73 -10.67 10.38
CA LEU A 32 -0.39 -10.50 8.96
C LEU A 32 0.26 -11.74 8.39
N ALA A 33 1.21 -12.32 9.14
CA ALA A 33 1.92 -13.52 8.70
C ALA A 33 0.97 -14.70 8.46
N ASP A 34 -0.08 -14.81 9.25
CA ASP A 34 -1.06 -15.88 9.10
C ASP A 34 -1.84 -15.80 7.79
N GLN A 35 -1.82 -14.65 7.12
CA GLN A 35 -2.54 -14.43 5.87
C GLN A 35 -1.72 -14.80 4.64
N PHE A 36 -0.45 -15.16 4.82
CA PHE A 36 0.46 -15.41 3.70
C PHE A 36 1.17 -16.74 3.83
N VAL A 37 1.51 -17.33 2.68
CA VAL A 37 2.33 -18.53 2.60
C VAL A 37 3.77 -18.12 2.27
N LEU A 38 4.24 -17.09 2.92
CA LEU A 38 5.59 -16.57 2.72
C LEU A 38 6.43 -16.82 3.97
N SER A 39 7.74 -16.93 3.79
CA SER A 39 8.64 -17.05 4.94
C SER A 39 8.62 -15.78 5.77
N LYS A 40 8.96 -15.92 7.05
CA LYS A 40 9.06 -14.76 7.94
C LYS A 40 10.09 -13.75 7.44
N ALA A 41 11.19 -14.24 6.87
CA ALA A 41 12.22 -13.36 6.33
C ALA A 41 11.71 -12.53 5.15
N THR A 42 10.95 -13.16 4.26
CA THR A 42 10.36 -12.46 3.12
C THR A 42 9.35 -11.42 3.57
N LEU A 43 8.47 -11.79 4.49
CA LEU A 43 7.48 -10.85 5.03
C LEU A 43 8.16 -9.70 5.77
N SER A 44 9.17 -9.97 6.57
CA SER A 44 9.92 -8.93 7.26
C SER A 44 10.56 -7.95 6.29
N HIS A 45 11.07 -8.46 5.16
CA HIS A 45 11.63 -7.63 4.11
C HIS A 45 10.56 -6.70 3.52
N HIS A 46 9.38 -7.23 3.23
CA HIS A 46 8.26 -6.42 2.71
C HIS A 46 7.82 -5.35 3.72
N PHE A 47 7.70 -5.72 4.99
CA PHE A 47 7.31 -4.77 6.05
C PHE A 47 8.33 -3.65 6.17
N ARG A 48 9.61 -4.00 6.13
CA ARG A 48 10.68 -3.01 6.21
C ARG A 48 10.62 -2.01 5.06
N LEU A 49 10.44 -2.50 3.83
CA LEU A 49 10.36 -1.63 2.66
C LEU A 49 9.14 -0.70 2.73
N LEU A 50 7.99 -1.25 3.13
CA LEU A 50 6.78 -0.44 3.26
C LEU A 50 6.93 0.63 4.34
N LYS A 51 7.63 0.30 5.42
CA LYS A 51 7.88 1.24 6.50
C LYS A 51 8.87 2.33 6.08
N GLU A 52 9.91 1.96 5.34
CA GLU A 52 10.91 2.91 4.86
C GLU A 52 10.32 4.00 3.97
N VAL A 53 9.29 3.66 3.20
CA VAL A 53 8.62 4.65 2.34
C VAL A 53 7.39 5.26 3.00
N ASP A 54 7.20 4.98 4.28
CA ASP A 54 6.11 5.53 5.11
C ASP A 54 4.70 5.14 4.65
N LEU A 55 4.56 4.07 3.88
CA LEU A 55 3.23 3.55 3.53
C LEU A 55 2.55 2.86 4.71
N VAL A 56 3.35 2.31 5.61
CA VAL A 56 2.84 1.74 6.86
C VAL A 56 3.57 2.32 8.04
N ARG A 57 2.91 2.32 9.17
CA ARG A 57 3.48 2.64 10.48
C ARG A 57 3.55 1.38 11.30
N CYS A 58 4.56 1.31 12.15
CA CYS A 58 4.73 0.20 13.07
C CYS A 58 4.82 0.75 14.48
N GLU A 59 3.97 0.24 15.36
CA GLU A 59 3.96 0.63 16.75
C GLU A 59 4.22 -0.59 17.62
N GLN A 60 5.13 -0.45 18.58
CA GLN A 60 5.41 -1.51 19.54
C GLN A 60 4.39 -1.43 20.67
N ARG A 61 3.61 -2.49 20.87
CA ARG A 61 2.64 -2.59 21.96
C ARG A 61 2.94 -3.85 22.74
N ALA A 62 3.43 -3.68 23.97
CA ALA A 62 3.89 -4.80 24.79
C ALA A 62 4.96 -5.57 23.99
N GLN A 63 4.73 -6.82 23.67
CA GLN A 63 5.68 -7.66 22.94
C GLN A 63 5.33 -7.81 21.47
N GLN A 64 4.35 -7.06 21.00
CA GLN A 64 3.87 -7.19 19.63
C GLN A 64 4.14 -5.93 18.83
N ARG A 65 4.41 -6.12 17.54
CA ARG A 65 4.48 -5.02 16.58
C ARG A 65 3.15 -4.94 15.87
N VAL A 66 2.55 -3.74 15.90
CA VAL A 66 1.27 -3.50 15.25
C VAL A 66 1.50 -2.61 14.05
N TYR A 67 1.09 -3.08 12.88
CA TYR A 67 1.22 -2.34 11.62
C TYR A 67 -0.10 -1.70 11.25
N SER A 68 -0.03 -0.49 10.72
CA SER A 68 -1.21 0.23 10.25
C SER A 68 -0.84 1.04 9.00
N LEU A 69 -1.85 1.38 8.19
CA LEU A 69 -1.62 2.22 7.02
C LEU A 69 -1.34 3.65 7.45
N ASN A 70 -0.43 4.29 6.74
CA ASN A 70 -0.23 5.73 6.84
C ASN A 70 -1.06 6.38 5.74
N THR A 71 -2.31 6.71 6.05
CA THR A 71 -3.26 7.23 5.07
C THR A 71 -2.81 8.55 4.46
N THR A 72 -2.04 9.35 5.19
CA THR A 72 -1.51 10.62 4.67
C THR A 72 -0.67 10.42 3.41
N VAL A 73 0.21 9.42 3.40
CA VAL A 73 1.04 9.14 2.23
C VAL A 73 0.16 8.69 1.05
N PHE A 74 -0.85 7.86 1.31
CA PHE A 74 -1.77 7.45 0.25
C PHE A 74 -2.54 8.62 -0.32
N GLU A 75 -2.98 9.54 0.53
CA GLU A 75 -3.66 10.75 0.08
C GLU A 75 -2.75 11.62 -0.80
N ASP A 76 -1.48 11.75 -0.41
CA ASP A 76 -0.50 12.52 -1.18
C ASP A 76 -0.26 11.87 -2.55
N VAL A 77 -0.13 10.55 -2.60
CA VAL A 77 0.06 9.82 -3.86
C VAL A 77 -1.17 9.96 -4.74
N ALA A 78 -2.36 9.83 -4.16
CA ALA A 78 -3.61 9.98 -4.90
C ALA A 78 -3.73 11.39 -5.48
N ALA A 79 -3.40 12.42 -4.69
CA ALA A 79 -3.44 13.80 -5.15
C ALA A 79 -2.48 14.03 -6.30
N MET A 80 -1.28 13.46 -6.21
CA MET A 80 -0.30 13.55 -7.28
C MET A 80 -0.78 12.90 -8.57
N LEU A 81 -1.38 11.72 -8.46
CA LEU A 81 -1.92 11.02 -9.62
C LEU A 81 -3.07 11.82 -10.27
N MET A 82 -3.94 12.39 -9.45
CA MET A 82 -5.03 13.23 -9.95
C MET A 82 -4.49 14.48 -10.66
N ASP A 83 -3.41 15.05 -10.15
CA ASP A 83 -2.77 16.20 -10.76
C ASP A 83 -2.21 15.86 -12.15
N VAL A 84 -1.54 14.71 -12.25
CA VAL A 84 -0.96 14.24 -13.51
C VAL A 84 -2.05 13.91 -14.53
N LEU A 85 -3.10 13.23 -14.11
CA LEU A 85 -4.15 12.75 -15.00
C LEU A 85 -5.22 13.81 -15.28
N GLY A 86 -5.30 14.83 -14.43
CA GLY A 86 -6.21 15.93 -14.62
C GLY A 86 -7.67 15.57 -14.36
N PRO A 87 -8.59 16.50 -14.69
CA PRO A 87 -10.02 16.31 -14.40
C PRO A 87 -10.65 15.10 -15.09
N GLU A 88 -10.06 14.63 -16.19
CA GLU A 88 -10.58 13.46 -16.90
C GLU A 88 -10.61 12.22 -16.04
N MET A 89 -9.82 12.18 -15.01
CA MET A 89 -9.80 11.04 -14.08
C MET A 89 -11.18 10.82 -13.44
N LYS A 90 -11.97 11.88 -13.31
CA LYS A 90 -13.33 11.78 -12.77
C LYS A 90 -14.28 11.06 -13.71
N ARG A 91 -13.87 10.82 -14.95
CA ARG A 91 -14.65 10.13 -15.97
C ARG A 91 -14.18 8.70 -16.17
N THR A 92 -13.91 8.02 -15.08
CA THR A 92 -13.38 6.65 -15.14
C THR A 92 -14.27 5.70 -15.92
N LYS A 93 -15.58 5.90 -15.88
CA LYS A 93 -16.52 5.08 -16.64
C LYS A 93 -16.33 5.24 -18.14
N SER A 94 -16.12 6.48 -18.61
CA SER A 94 -15.86 6.75 -20.02
C SER A 94 -14.56 6.11 -20.48
N TRP A 95 -13.52 6.23 -19.65
CA TRP A 95 -12.23 5.64 -19.95
C TRP A 95 -12.33 4.11 -20.06
N LYS A 96 -12.99 3.48 -19.11
CA LYS A 96 -13.17 2.03 -19.13
C LYS A 96 -13.96 1.57 -20.35
N ARG A 97 -14.99 2.31 -20.71
CA ARG A 97 -15.80 1.98 -21.87
C ARG A 97 -14.97 2.04 -23.15
N SER A 98 -14.13 3.05 -23.29
CA SER A 98 -13.24 3.17 -24.44
C SER A 98 -12.26 2.01 -24.49
N ALA A 99 -11.70 1.62 -23.36
CA ALA A 99 -10.79 0.50 -23.30
C ALA A 99 -11.47 -0.82 -23.68
N ASP A 100 -12.71 -1.00 -23.25
CA ASP A 100 -13.48 -2.21 -23.52
C ASP A 100 -13.88 -2.32 -25.00
N THR A 101 -14.11 -1.20 -25.64
CA THR A 101 -14.51 -1.19 -27.06
C THR A 101 -13.31 -1.16 -28.00
N GLY A 102 -12.18 -0.78 -27.49
CA GLY A 102 -10.93 -0.76 -28.24
C GLY A 102 -10.29 -2.10 -28.30
#